data_e5e1fe60ec9a7e01e47da64ec40204b3
#
_entry.id   e5e1fe60ec9a7e01e47da64ec40204b3
#
_cell.length_a   1.000
_cell.length_b   1.000
_cell.length_c   1.000
_cell.angle_alpha   90.00
_cell.angle_beta   90.00
_cell.angle_gamma   90.00
#
_symmetry.space_group_name_H-M   'P 1'
#
loop_
_entity.id
_entity.type
_entity.pdbx_description
1 polymer ?
#
loop_
_entity_poly.entity_id
_entity_poly.type
_entity_poly.pdbx_seq_one_letter_code
_entity_poly.pdbx_strand_id
1 'polypeptide(L)'
;MSKQYVLDSWALLALLQGEEPAAARVKEILLEGERQQAALLISIVNLGEVYYRVGRRSSRATAVDTLNQIRSLSLTIISASDEMMLAAADLKLEYAISYADAFAAALADHTGATLVSGDPEFDQLQSRIKVEKLHRTLK
;
A
#
# COMPACT_ATOMS: atom_id res chain seq x y z
N MET A 1 -5.55 -19.39 -10.77
CA MET A 1 -5.37 -17.93 -10.88
C MET A 1 -4.65 -17.41 -9.67
N SER A 2 -3.63 -16.61 -9.88
CA SER A 2 -2.88 -16.05 -8.78
C SER A 2 -3.63 -14.87 -8.17
N LYS A 3 -3.50 -14.71 -6.87
CA LYS A 3 -4.01 -13.55 -6.15
C LYS A 3 -3.23 -12.31 -6.54
N GLN A 4 -3.87 -11.16 -6.49
CA GLN A 4 -3.22 -9.86 -6.67
C GLN A 4 -3.54 -8.96 -5.49
N TYR A 5 -2.51 -8.34 -4.95
CA TYR A 5 -2.64 -7.41 -3.83
C TYR A 5 -2.00 -6.08 -4.17
N VAL A 6 -2.65 -5.00 -3.76
CA VAL A 6 -2.04 -3.67 -3.69
C VAL A 6 -1.76 -3.37 -2.23
N LEU A 7 -0.49 -3.11 -1.91
CA LEU A 7 -0.09 -2.67 -0.57
C LEU A 7 0.00 -1.14 -0.58
N ASP A 8 -0.53 -0.50 0.45
CA ASP A 8 -0.39 0.94 0.61
C ASP A 8 0.67 1.28 1.66
N SER A 9 0.88 2.57 1.91
CA SER A 9 1.84 3.02 2.91
C SER A 9 1.45 2.58 4.32
N TRP A 10 0.15 2.54 4.64
CA TRP A 10 -0.32 2.08 5.95
C TRP A 10 0.17 0.65 6.24
N ALA A 11 0.01 -0.24 5.25
CA ALA A 11 0.40 -1.65 5.39
C ALA A 11 1.91 -1.81 5.62
N LEU A 12 2.74 -1.12 4.80
CA LEU A 12 4.18 -1.22 4.94
C LEU A 12 4.67 -0.57 6.23
N LEU A 13 4.08 0.55 6.63
CA LEU A 13 4.45 1.20 7.90
C LEU A 13 4.08 0.33 9.10
N ALA A 14 2.93 -0.34 9.07
CA ALA A 14 2.55 -1.27 10.14
C ALA A 14 3.57 -2.39 10.27
N LEU A 15 4.03 -2.95 9.14
CA LEU A 15 5.08 -3.97 9.14
C LEU A 15 6.38 -3.43 9.74
N LEU A 16 6.84 -2.27 9.27
CA LEU A 16 8.09 -1.67 9.69
C LEU A 16 8.09 -1.31 11.19
N GLN A 17 6.92 -0.94 11.71
CA GLN A 17 6.76 -0.57 13.11
C GLN A 17 6.37 -1.74 14.02
N GLY A 18 6.22 -2.94 13.44
CA GLY A 18 5.85 -4.12 14.18
C GLY A 18 4.46 -4.05 14.81
N GLU A 19 3.53 -3.38 14.16
CA GLU A 19 2.18 -3.18 14.68
C GLU A 19 1.30 -4.40 14.39
N GLU A 20 1.01 -5.18 15.44
CA GLU A 20 0.25 -6.42 15.29
C GLU A 20 -1.26 -6.21 15.50
N PRO A 21 -2.11 -7.04 14.88
CA PRO A 21 -1.79 -8.19 14.04
C PRO A 21 -1.46 -7.84 12.57
N ALA A 22 -1.56 -6.57 12.18
CA ALA A 22 -1.32 -6.14 10.80
C ALA A 22 0.07 -6.56 10.28
N ALA A 23 1.12 -6.38 11.09
CA ALA A 23 2.49 -6.69 10.67
C ALA A 23 2.64 -8.16 10.27
N ALA A 24 2.06 -9.09 11.03
CA ALA A 24 2.12 -10.52 10.72
C ALA A 24 1.41 -10.82 9.40
N ARG A 25 0.26 -10.18 9.17
CA ARG A 25 -0.50 -10.41 7.93
C ARG A 25 0.25 -9.88 6.71
N VAL A 26 0.84 -8.69 6.81
CA VAL A 26 1.65 -8.13 5.71
C VAL A 26 2.84 -9.05 5.40
N LYS A 27 3.48 -9.59 6.44
CA LYS A 27 4.58 -10.52 6.27
C LYS A 27 4.15 -11.78 5.53
N GLU A 28 2.98 -12.34 5.84
CA GLU A 28 2.41 -13.48 5.11
C GLU A 28 2.21 -13.15 3.64
N ILE A 29 1.66 -11.98 3.33
CA ILE A 29 1.41 -11.54 1.96
C ILE A 29 2.73 -11.40 1.19
N LEU A 30 3.75 -10.81 1.81
CA LEU A 30 5.07 -10.68 1.19
C LEU A 30 5.69 -12.06 0.90
N LEU A 31 5.49 -13.04 1.78
CA LEU A 31 5.94 -14.41 1.55
C LEU A 31 5.19 -15.06 0.38
N GLU A 32 3.89 -14.81 0.23
CA GLU A 32 3.14 -15.28 -0.94
C GLU A 32 3.74 -14.72 -2.22
N GLY A 33 4.15 -13.45 -2.21
CA GLY A 33 4.82 -12.82 -3.35
C GLY A 33 6.16 -13.49 -3.66
N GLU A 34 6.97 -13.75 -2.64
CA GLU A 34 8.26 -14.43 -2.79
C GLU A 34 8.11 -15.83 -3.38
N ARG A 35 7.06 -16.54 -2.99
CA ARG A 35 6.77 -17.89 -3.47
C ARG A 35 6.00 -17.91 -4.79
N GLN A 36 5.81 -16.76 -5.40
CA GLN A 36 5.07 -16.61 -6.66
C GLN A 36 3.62 -17.12 -6.58
N GLN A 37 3.04 -17.05 -5.39
CA GLN A 37 1.64 -17.41 -5.14
C GLN A 37 0.71 -16.21 -5.27
N ALA A 38 1.27 -15.00 -5.31
CA ALA A 38 0.53 -13.76 -5.44
C ALA A 38 1.38 -12.71 -6.17
N ALA A 39 0.71 -11.83 -6.91
CA ALA A 39 1.34 -10.65 -7.50
C ALA A 39 1.11 -9.48 -6.53
N LEU A 40 2.18 -8.79 -6.17
CA LEU A 40 2.13 -7.68 -5.22
C LEU A 40 2.50 -6.38 -5.92
N LEU A 41 1.67 -5.37 -5.72
CA LEU A 41 1.82 -4.06 -6.36
C LEU A 41 1.83 -2.96 -5.29
N ILE A 42 2.58 -1.91 -5.55
CA ILE A 42 2.52 -0.67 -4.77
C ILE A 42 2.66 0.53 -5.71
N SER A 43 1.88 1.57 -5.48
CA SER A 43 2.06 2.84 -6.19
C SER A 43 3.34 3.51 -5.72
N ILE A 44 4.08 4.13 -6.66
CA ILE A 44 5.26 4.95 -6.31
C ILE A 44 4.89 6.06 -5.32
N VAL A 45 3.65 6.56 -5.37
CA VAL A 45 3.18 7.59 -4.44
C VAL A 45 3.16 7.06 -3.00
N ASN A 46 2.68 5.83 -2.81
CA ASN A 46 2.67 5.20 -1.49
C ASN A 46 4.10 4.87 -1.01
N LEU A 47 4.96 4.45 -1.92
CA LEU A 47 6.36 4.22 -1.58
C LEU A 47 7.04 5.52 -1.14
N GLY A 48 6.76 6.63 -1.83
CA GLY A 48 7.25 7.94 -1.44
C GLY A 48 6.77 8.34 -0.05
N GLU A 49 5.53 8.03 0.28
CA GLU A 49 5.00 8.30 1.61
C GLU A 49 5.74 7.50 2.69
N VAL A 50 6.01 6.23 2.44
CA VAL A 50 6.81 5.41 3.36
C VAL A 50 8.18 6.05 3.56
N TYR A 51 8.82 6.45 2.47
CA TYR A 51 10.16 7.06 2.50
C TYR A 51 10.18 8.29 3.40
N TYR A 52 9.29 9.27 3.19
CA TYR A 52 9.36 10.50 3.96
C TYR A 52 8.93 10.31 5.42
N ARG A 53 7.98 9.41 5.69
CA ARG A 53 7.57 9.14 7.08
C ARG A 53 8.68 8.49 7.89
N VAL A 54 9.38 7.52 7.30
CA VAL A 54 10.55 6.90 7.94
C VAL A 54 11.64 7.94 8.14
N GLY A 55 11.89 8.75 7.13
CA GLY A 55 12.92 9.80 7.20
C GLY A 55 12.64 10.82 8.30
N ARG A 56 11.40 11.26 8.43
CA ARG A 56 11.00 12.21 9.49
C ARG A 56 11.09 11.59 10.88
N ARG A 57 10.74 10.31 10.99
CA ARG A 57 10.71 9.62 12.28
C ARG A 57 12.12 9.24 12.76
N SER A 58 13.03 8.99 11.84
CA SER A 58 14.38 8.54 12.14
C SER A 58 15.42 9.43 11.47
N SER A 59 15.81 9.08 10.24
CA SER A 59 16.83 9.82 9.49
C SER A 59 16.69 9.53 8.00
N ARG A 60 17.32 10.39 7.19
CA ARG A 60 17.39 10.13 5.74
C ARG A 60 18.12 8.82 5.44
N ALA A 61 19.19 8.53 6.17
CA ALA A 61 19.93 7.28 5.99
C ALA A 61 19.04 6.07 6.22
N THR A 62 18.24 6.08 7.29
CA THR A 62 17.27 5.01 7.57
C THR A 62 16.22 4.91 6.47
N ALA A 63 15.75 6.05 5.97
CA ALA A 63 14.76 6.05 4.87
C ALA A 63 15.33 5.43 3.60
N VAL A 64 16.58 5.73 3.26
CA VAL A 64 17.26 5.15 2.09
C VAL A 64 17.42 3.63 2.26
N ASP A 65 17.84 3.18 3.43
CA ASP A 65 18.00 1.75 3.72
C ASP A 65 16.64 1.04 3.60
N THR A 66 15.58 1.64 4.14
CA THR A 66 14.22 1.11 4.06
C THR A 66 13.77 0.99 2.61
N LEU A 67 14.00 2.03 1.81
CA LEU A 67 13.66 2.02 0.38
C LEU A 67 14.36 0.88 -0.35
N ASN A 68 15.67 0.69 -0.07
CA ASN A 68 16.44 -0.39 -0.69
C ASN A 68 15.92 -1.77 -0.28
N GLN A 69 15.52 -1.94 0.98
CA GLN A 69 14.92 -3.18 1.46
C GLN A 69 13.59 -3.47 0.74
N ILE A 70 12.74 -2.46 0.61
CA ILE A 70 11.46 -2.61 -0.07
C ILE A 70 11.67 -2.98 -1.55
N ARG A 71 12.64 -2.33 -2.21
CA ARG A 71 12.95 -2.63 -3.61
C ARG A 71 13.49 -4.04 -3.84
N SER A 72 14.01 -4.68 -2.81
CA SER A 72 14.49 -6.06 -2.91
C SER A 72 13.39 -7.09 -2.73
N LEU A 73 12.19 -6.67 -2.33
CA LEU A 73 11.06 -7.58 -2.17
C LEU A 73 10.41 -7.89 -3.53
N SER A 74 9.65 -8.99 -3.57
CA SER A 74 8.86 -9.35 -4.76
C SER A 74 7.60 -8.48 -4.84
N LEU A 75 7.82 -7.17 -4.97
CA LEU A 75 6.80 -6.14 -4.94
C LEU A 75 7.04 -5.22 -6.15
N THR A 76 6.07 -5.17 -7.06
CA THR A 76 6.17 -4.34 -8.26
C THR A 76 5.77 -2.91 -7.95
N ILE A 77 6.65 -1.97 -8.22
CA ILE A 77 6.40 -0.54 -8.02
C ILE A 77 5.80 0.04 -9.29
N ILE A 78 4.61 0.60 -9.17
CA ILE A 78 3.85 1.13 -10.31
C ILE A 78 4.02 2.65 -10.36
N SER A 79 4.46 3.15 -11.51
CA SER A 79 4.66 4.58 -11.74
C SER A 79 3.35 5.36 -11.67
N ALA A 80 3.44 6.62 -11.23
CA ALA A 80 2.32 7.56 -11.24
C ALA A 80 2.20 8.17 -12.65
N SER A 81 1.67 7.39 -13.60
CA SER A 81 1.44 7.86 -14.96
C SER A 81 0.34 8.91 -15.00
N ASP A 82 0.22 9.61 -16.14
CA ASP A 82 -0.90 10.55 -16.34
C ASP A 82 -2.23 9.86 -16.12
N GLU A 83 -2.39 8.65 -16.66
CA GLU A 83 -3.62 7.86 -16.50
C GLU A 83 -3.91 7.57 -15.05
N MET A 84 -2.91 7.13 -14.28
CA MET A 84 -3.10 6.82 -12.85
C MET A 84 -3.37 8.09 -12.04
N MET A 85 -2.70 9.20 -12.38
CA MET A 85 -2.95 10.48 -11.71
C MET A 85 -4.39 10.93 -11.91
N LEU A 86 -4.89 10.86 -13.13
CA LEU A 86 -6.26 11.28 -13.43
C LEU A 86 -7.28 10.33 -12.80
N ALA A 87 -7.00 9.03 -12.77
CA ALA A 87 -7.87 8.06 -12.08
C ALA A 87 -7.95 8.36 -10.59
N ALA A 88 -6.81 8.69 -9.95
CA ALA A 88 -6.79 9.06 -8.54
C ALA A 88 -7.58 10.36 -8.29
N ALA A 89 -7.40 11.37 -9.16
CA ALA A 89 -8.13 12.62 -9.06
C ALA A 89 -9.64 12.41 -9.20
N ASP A 90 -10.05 11.52 -10.10
CA ASP A 90 -11.45 11.18 -10.31
C ASP A 90 -12.08 10.56 -9.05
N LEU A 91 -11.35 9.68 -8.36
CA LEU A 91 -11.80 9.14 -7.08
C LEU A 91 -11.98 10.23 -6.03
N LYS A 92 -11.11 11.23 -6.03
CA LYS A 92 -11.23 12.36 -5.10
C LYS A 92 -12.42 13.25 -5.39
N LEU A 93 -12.99 13.23 -6.60
CA LEU A 93 -14.23 13.92 -6.90
C LEU A 93 -15.38 13.32 -6.10
N GLU A 94 -15.39 12.01 -5.91
CA GLU A 94 -16.50 11.30 -5.27
C GLU A 94 -16.28 11.03 -3.78
N TYR A 95 -15.03 10.90 -3.36
CA TYR A 95 -14.70 10.45 -2.01
C TYR A 95 -13.72 11.40 -1.32
N ALA A 96 -13.93 11.60 -0.01
CA ALA A 96 -13.04 12.44 0.81
C ALA A 96 -11.83 11.61 1.25
N ILE A 97 -10.86 11.45 0.35
CA ILE A 97 -9.63 10.67 0.60
C ILE A 97 -8.41 11.49 0.21
N SER A 98 -7.27 11.17 0.83
CA SER A 98 -5.99 11.79 0.48
C SER A 98 -5.53 11.34 -0.91
N TYR A 99 -4.59 12.06 -1.52
CA TYR A 99 -4.03 11.62 -2.81
C TYR A 99 -3.31 10.27 -2.68
N ALA A 100 -2.55 10.05 -1.62
CA ALA A 100 -1.87 8.78 -1.44
C ALA A 100 -2.88 7.62 -1.42
N ASP A 101 -3.97 7.77 -0.69
CA ASP A 101 -5.02 6.76 -0.64
C ASP A 101 -5.73 6.64 -1.98
N ALA A 102 -5.95 7.76 -2.69
CA ALA A 102 -6.56 7.74 -4.01
C ALA A 102 -5.71 6.97 -5.03
N PHE A 103 -4.39 7.10 -4.97
CA PHE A 103 -3.49 6.33 -5.85
C PHE A 103 -3.55 4.84 -5.56
N ALA A 104 -3.57 4.45 -4.28
CA ALA A 104 -3.70 3.04 -3.90
C ALA A 104 -5.04 2.47 -4.38
N ALA A 105 -6.13 3.21 -4.16
CA ALA A 105 -7.46 2.79 -4.58
C ALA A 105 -7.58 2.72 -6.11
N ALA A 106 -7.05 3.69 -6.83
CA ALA A 106 -7.06 3.70 -8.29
C ALA A 106 -6.30 2.50 -8.86
N LEU A 107 -5.18 2.16 -8.27
CA LEU A 107 -4.40 1.00 -8.69
C LEU A 107 -5.17 -0.29 -8.47
N ALA A 108 -5.83 -0.44 -7.31
CA ALA A 108 -6.67 -1.61 -7.01
C ALA A 108 -7.86 -1.70 -7.98
N ASP A 109 -8.51 -0.58 -8.24
CA ASP A 109 -9.66 -0.51 -9.15
C ASP A 109 -9.26 -0.90 -10.58
N HIS A 110 -8.12 -0.40 -11.04
CA HIS A 110 -7.62 -0.62 -12.40
C HIS A 110 -7.20 -2.07 -12.65
N THR A 111 -6.65 -2.73 -11.63
CA THR A 111 -6.11 -4.08 -11.76
C THR A 111 -7.07 -5.18 -11.30
N GLY A 112 -8.10 -4.82 -10.56
CA GLY A 112 -8.97 -5.80 -9.89
C GLY A 112 -8.31 -6.45 -8.68
N ALA A 113 -7.15 -5.92 -8.22
CA ALA A 113 -6.43 -6.46 -7.08
C ALA A 113 -7.14 -6.10 -5.77
N THR A 114 -6.84 -6.86 -4.72
CA THR A 114 -7.31 -6.55 -3.37
C THR A 114 -6.38 -5.52 -2.73
N LEU A 115 -6.93 -4.40 -2.29
CA LEU A 115 -6.18 -3.39 -1.54
C LEU A 115 -6.03 -3.85 -0.10
N VAL A 116 -4.80 -3.86 0.39
CA VAL A 116 -4.47 -4.29 1.77
C VAL A 116 -4.09 -3.04 2.56
N SER A 117 -4.93 -2.65 3.51
CA SER A 117 -4.74 -1.44 4.30
C SER A 117 -5.57 -1.47 5.57
N GLY A 118 -5.12 -0.75 6.58
CA GLY A 118 -5.89 -0.49 7.80
C GLY A 118 -6.43 0.93 7.87
N ASP A 119 -6.22 1.75 6.82
CA ASP A 119 -6.67 3.13 6.83
C ASP A 119 -8.21 3.19 6.72
N PRO A 120 -8.89 3.83 7.68
CA PRO A 120 -10.36 3.91 7.65
C PRO A 120 -10.91 4.71 6.47
N GLU A 121 -10.11 5.51 5.78
CA GLU A 121 -10.57 6.21 4.57
C GLU A 121 -11.10 5.25 3.51
N PHE A 122 -10.60 4.02 3.46
CA PHE A 122 -11.04 3.03 2.48
C PHE A 122 -12.39 2.38 2.81
N ASP A 123 -12.93 2.61 4.00
CA ASP A 123 -14.23 2.04 4.37
C ASP A 123 -15.34 2.49 3.41
N GLN A 124 -15.26 3.72 2.91
CA GLN A 124 -16.24 4.27 1.97
C GLN A 124 -16.11 3.71 0.55
N LEU A 125 -15.06 2.96 0.27
CA LEU A 125 -14.77 2.41 -1.07
C LEU A 125 -15.06 0.91 -1.20
N GLN A 126 -15.56 0.27 -0.14
CA GLN A 126 -15.73 -1.19 -0.12
C GLN A 126 -16.74 -1.71 -1.14
N SER A 127 -17.66 -0.87 -1.61
CA SER A 127 -18.60 -1.25 -2.66
C SER A 127 -17.97 -1.19 -4.06
N ARG A 128 -16.82 -0.55 -4.19
CA ARG A 128 -16.17 -0.30 -5.49
C ARG A 128 -14.92 -1.16 -5.70
N ILE A 129 -14.12 -1.35 -4.65
CA ILE A 129 -12.88 -2.14 -4.71
C ILE A 129 -12.88 -3.17 -3.59
N LYS A 130 -12.11 -4.24 -3.79
CA LYS A 130 -11.90 -5.24 -2.75
C LYS A 130 -10.88 -4.71 -1.76
N VAL A 131 -11.23 -4.67 -0.48
CA VAL A 131 -10.34 -4.21 0.59
C VAL A 131 -10.19 -5.32 1.62
N GLU A 132 -8.94 -5.72 1.86
CA GLU A 132 -8.64 -6.52 3.04
C GLU A 132 -8.21 -5.56 4.14
N LYS A 133 -9.07 -5.38 5.13
CA LYS A 133 -8.83 -4.43 6.21
C LYS A 133 -7.88 -5.01 7.25
N LEU A 134 -6.75 -4.33 7.44
CA LEU A 134 -5.79 -4.69 8.47
C LEU A 134 -6.17 -4.02 9.79
N HIS A 135 -5.75 -4.63 10.89
CA HIS A 135 -6.00 -4.13 12.22
C HIS A 135 -4.70 -4.04 13.00
N ARG A 136 -4.65 -3.10 13.93
CA ARG A 136 -3.55 -2.99 14.89
C ARG A 136 -4.10 -2.71 16.27
N THR A 137 -3.42 -3.25 17.27
CA THR A 137 -3.77 -2.98 18.65
C THR A 137 -3.18 -1.64 19.03
N LEU A 138 -4.03 -0.71 19.48
CA LEU A 138 -3.60 0.59 19.99
C LEU A 138 -3.20 0.42 21.45
N LYS A 139 -2.07 1.00 21.81
CA LYS A 139 -1.61 1.03 23.21
C LYS A 139 -1.94 2.34 23.85
#